data_b3d2687cecc3d430c9a12cc4c80c72ed
#
_entry.id   b3d2687cecc3d430c9a12cc4c80c72ed
#
_cell.length_a   1.000
_cell.length_b   1.000
_cell.length_c   1.000
_cell.angle_alpha   90.00
_cell.angle_beta   90.00
_cell.angle_gamma   90.00
#
_symmetry.space_group_name_H-M   'P 1'
#
loop_
_entity.id
_entity.type
_entity.pdbx_description
1 polymer ?
#
loop_
_entity_poly.entity_id
_entity_poly.type
_entity_poly.pdbx_seq_one_letter_code
_entity_poly.pdbx_strand_id
1 'polypeptide(L)'
;MSLRDRIEAFAADKVLQPWPIHESGFMDTKDIPFDLATRGACEKNYCGQYGRTWACPPGCGTFEELKAHFMSYSNAFVYTTVHELEDSYDIEGMSEGRKKHAELDDVFAAFLKDEPAPHELCDAGGCSICKKCTYPDAPCRFPDKMRRSMESTGINVMSLSKILDIHYINGVNTVTYFSMIYF
;
A
#
# COMPACT_ATOMS: atom_id res chain seq x y z
N MET A 1 -21.84 11.20 -9.19
CA MET A 1 -20.38 11.33 -9.08
C MET A 1 -19.83 9.94 -8.88
N SER A 2 -18.91 9.48 -9.73
CA SER A 2 -18.30 8.15 -9.63
C SER A 2 -17.42 8.02 -8.37
N LEU A 3 -17.05 6.81 -7.97
CA LEU A 3 -16.10 6.62 -6.87
C LEU A 3 -14.74 7.26 -7.22
N ARG A 4 -14.30 7.14 -8.49
CA ARG A 4 -13.11 7.81 -8.99
C ARG A 4 -13.15 9.32 -8.75
N ASP A 5 -14.23 10.00 -9.16
CA ASP A 5 -14.36 11.48 -8.98
C ASP A 5 -14.31 11.87 -7.51
N ARG A 6 -14.89 11.04 -6.63
CA ARG A 6 -14.87 11.27 -5.18
C ARG A 6 -13.50 11.06 -4.56
N ILE A 7 -12.76 10.02 -4.99
CA ILE A 7 -11.37 9.79 -4.56
C ILE A 7 -10.49 10.96 -5.04
N GLU A 8 -10.65 11.41 -6.28
CA GLU A 8 -9.88 12.52 -6.84
C GLU A 8 -10.14 13.83 -6.06
N ALA A 9 -11.42 14.15 -5.80
CA ALA A 9 -11.79 15.33 -5.01
C ALA A 9 -11.26 15.24 -3.58
N PHE A 10 -11.34 14.07 -2.94
CA PHE A 10 -10.82 13.84 -1.60
C PHE A 10 -9.29 13.97 -1.54
N ALA A 11 -8.60 13.40 -2.52
CA ALA A 11 -7.14 13.49 -2.62
C ALA A 11 -6.64 14.93 -2.92
N ALA A 12 -7.46 15.77 -3.55
CA ALA A 12 -7.15 17.18 -3.80
C ALA A 12 -7.37 18.07 -2.56
N ASP A 13 -8.17 17.64 -1.59
CA ASP A 13 -8.48 18.41 -0.38
C ASP A 13 -7.37 18.28 0.67
N LYS A 14 -6.42 19.21 0.63
CA LYS A 14 -5.28 19.24 1.56
C LYS A 14 -5.67 19.45 3.04
N VAL A 15 -6.88 19.90 3.32
CA VAL A 15 -7.36 20.13 4.71
C VAL A 15 -7.67 18.79 5.39
N LEU A 16 -8.09 17.79 4.62
CA LEU A 16 -8.41 16.46 5.12
C LEU A 16 -7.19 15.55 5.32
N GLN A 17 -6.01 15.98 4.83
CA GLN A 17 -4.80 15.16 4.85
C GLN A 17 -3.93 15.51 6.06
N PRO A 18 -3.64 14.58 6.96
CA PRO A 18 -2.68 14.78 8.05
C PRO A 18 -1.26 14.93 7.52
N TRP A 19 -0.96 14.30 6.38
CA TRP A 19 0.30 14.39 5.65
C TRP A 19 0.00 14.59 4.16
N PRO A 20 0.71 15.52 3.48
CA PRO A 20 0.39 15.85 2.10
C PRO A 20 0.71 14.69 1.15
N ILE A 21 -0.20 14.43 0.23
CA ILE A 21 0.10 13.60 -0.94
C ILE A 21 1.16 14.33 -1.75
N HIS A 22 2.27 13.63 -2.04
CA HIS A 22 3.35 14.18 -2.86
C HIS A 22 3.01 14.06 -4.35
N GLU A 23 2.73 12.85 -4.81
CA GLU A 23 2.28 12.55 -6.17
C GLU A 23 1.19 11.49 -6.12
N SER A 24 0.35 11.47 -7.16
CA SER A 24 -0.71 10.47 -7.27
C SER A 24 -1.11 10.25 -8.72
N GLY A 25 -1.73 9.10 -9.01
CA GLY A 25 -2.24 8.78 -10.34
C GLY A 25 -3.28 7.68 -10.32
N PHE A 26 -4.10 7.65 -11.38
CA PHE A 26 -5.07 6.60 -11.63
C PHE A 26 -4.60 5.69 -12.75
N MET A 27 -4.93 4.40 -12.67
CA MET A 27 -4.67 3.43 -13.72
C MET A 27 -5.74 2.36 -13.79
N ASP A 28 -5.83 1.67 -14.92
CA ASP A 28 -6.60 0.43 -15.03
C ASP A 28 -5.85 -0.70 -14.31
N THR A 29 -6.57 -1.58 -13.61
CA THR A 29 -5.93 -2.70 -12.89
C THR A 29 -5.21 -3.70 -13.80
N LYS A 30 -5.63 -3.81 -15.08
CA LYS A 30 -4.97 -4.64 -16.10
C LYS A 30 -3.52 -4.22 -16.41
N ASP A 31 -3.17 -2.95 -16.15
CA ASP A 31 -1.87 -2.36 -16.43
C ASP A 31 -0.93 -2.41 -15.20
N ILE A 32 -1.39 -2.98 -14.09
CA ILE A 32 -0.58 -3.13 -12.87
C ILE A 32 0.55 -4.14 -13.12
N PRO A 33 1.81 -3.76 -12.84
CA PRO A 33 2.97 -4.60 -13.09
C PRO A 33 3.15 -5.68 -12.01
N PHE A 34 2.33 -6.73 -12.07
CA PHE A 34 2.53 -7.92 -11.23
C PHE A 34 3.76 -8.70 -11.68
N ASP A 35 4.64 -9.01 -10.73
CA ASP A 35 5.91 -9.67 -10.97
C ASP A 35 6.17 -10.72 -9.88
N LEU A 36 6.28 -11.98 -10.29
CA LEU A 36 6.56 -13.10 -9.40
C LEU A 36 7.91 -12.95 -8.68
N ALA A 37 8.90 -12.31 -9.31
CA ALA A 37 10.20 -12.06 -8.69
C ALA A 37 10.08 -11.07 -7.51
N THR A 38 9.23 -10.06 -7.62
CA THR A 38 8.90 -9.14 -6.51
C THR A 38 8.27 -9.91 -5.35
N ARG A 39 7.32 -10.79 -5.63
CA ARG A 39 6.71 -11.66 -4.62
C ARG A 39 7.74 -12.59 -3.97
N GLY A 40 8.63 -13.20 -4.76
CA GLY A 40 9.71 -14.07 -4.28
C GLY A 40 10.75 -13.33 -3.42
N ALA A 41 10.93 -12.02 -3.62
CA ALA A 41 11.83 -11.22 -2.78
C ALA A 41 11.39 -11.17 -1.30
N CYS A 42 10.09 -11.33 -1.01
CA CYS A 42 9.57 -11.42 0.35
C CYS A 42 10.16 -12.60 1.13
N GLU A 43 10.51 -13.70 0.46
CA GLU A 43 11.12 -14.89 1.08
C GLU A 43 12.50 -14.61 1.69
N LYS A 44 13.21 -13.59 1.18
CA LYS A 44 14.48 -13.13 1.76
C LYS A 44 14.30 -12.47 3.13
N ASN A 45 13.07 -12.12 3.46
CA ASN A 45 12.63 -11.61 4.76
C ASN A 45 13.42 -10.41 5.31
N TYR A 46 13.89 -9.51 4.44
CA TYR A 46 14.64 -8.32 4.86
C TYR A 46 13.82 -7.38 5.74
N CYS A 47 12.50 -7.31 5.53
CA CYS A 47 11.58 -6.52 6.35
C CYS A 47 11.13 -7.22 7.63
N GLY A 48 11.48 -8.52 7.82
CA GLY A 48 11.12 -9.31 9.01
C GLY A 48 9.65 -9.71 9.11
N GLN A 49 8.82 -9.54 8.06
CA GLN A 49 7.37 -9.82 8.10
C GLN A 49 6.97 -11.16 7.46
N TYR A 50 7.88 -11.80 6.72
CA TYR A 50 7.61 -13.10 6.10
C TYR A 50 7.27 -14.16 7.16
N GLY A 51 6.14 -14.87 6.96
CA GLY A 51 5.69 -15.89 7.89
C GLY A 51 5.21 -15.39 9.25
N ARG A 52 4.90 -14.09 9.41
CA ARG A 52 4.50 -13.50 10.68
C ARG A 52 3.10 -12.91 10.71
N THR A 53 2.51 -12.64 9.56
CA THR A 53 1.20 -11.98 9.47
C THR A 53 0.34 -12.57 8.37
N TRP A 54 -0.98 -12.43 8.49
CA TRP A 54 -1.95 -12.79 7.45
C TRP A 54 -1.86 -11.89 6.21
N ALA A 55 -1.24 -10.73 6.32
CA ALA A 55 -1.06 -9.78 5.22
C ALA A 55 0.22 -10.02 4.40
N CYS A 56 1.13 -10.86 4.88
CA CYS A 56 2.41 -11.15 4.23
C CYS A 56 2.53 -12.62 3.82
N PRO A 57 3.41 -12.95 2.87
CA PRO A 57 3.65 -14.34 2.48
C PRO A 57 4.16 -15.20 3.66
N PRO A 58 3.81 -16.46 3.71
CA PRO A 58 2.83 -17.17 2.86
C PRO A 58 1.36 -16.95 3.28
N GLY A 59 1.10 -16.28 4.41
CA GLY A 59 -0.22 -16.13 5.01
C GLY A 59 -1.25 -15.39 4.15
N CYS A 60 -0.82 -14.49 3.28
CA CYS A 60 -1.71 -13.71 2.42
C CYS A 60 -2.25 -14.45 1.18
N GLY A 61 -1.84 -15.69 0.94
CA GLY A 61 -2.20 -16.47 -0.24
C GLY A 61 -1.11 -16.54 -1.31
N THR A 62 -1.37 -17.22 -2.41
CA THR A 62 -0.45 -17.37 -3.54
C THR A 62 -0.40 -16.11 -4.40
N PHE A 63 0.62 -16.01 -5.25
CA PHE A 63 0.75 -14.90 -6.20
C PHE A 63 -0.41 -14.89 -7.20
N GLU A 64 -0.79 -16.05 -7.72
CA GLU A 64 -1.85 -16.20 -8.71
C GLU A 64 -3.22 -15.81 -8.13
N GLU A 65 -3.52 -16.24 -6.90
CA GLU A 65 -4.76 -15.87 -6.19
C GLU A 65 -4.85 -14.37 -5.97
N LEU A 66 -3.77 -13.74 -5.47
CA LEU A 66 -3.75 -12.31 -5.22
C LEU A 66 -3.81 -11.49 -6.50
N LYS A 67 -3.05 -11.89 -7.54
CA LYS A 67 -3.13 -11.25 -8.85
C LYS A 67 -4.55 -11.32 -9.41
N ALA A 68 -5.18 -12.48 -9.40
CA ALA A 68 -6.56 -12.65 -9.89
C ALA A 68 -7.55 -11.79 -9.07
N HIS A 69 -7.39 -11.76 -7.74
CA HIS A 69 -8.20 -10.94 -6.86
C HIS A 69 -8.09 -9.45 -7.19
N PHE A 70 -6.89 -8.90 -7.26
CA PHE A 70 -6.71 -7.47 -7.53
C PHE A 70 -7.02 -7.07 -8.96
N MET A 71 -6.86 -7.96 -9.92
CA MET A 71 -7.32 -7.75 -11.31
C MET A 71 -8.85 -7.84 -11.47
N SER A 72 -9.60 -8.27 -10.47
CA SER A 72 -11.07 -8.24 -10.49
C SER A 72 -11.66 -6.84 -10.29
N TYR A 73 -10.89 -5.90 -9.74
CA TYR A 73 -11.23 -4.48 -9.72
C TYR A 73 -10.98 -3.86 -11.11
N SER A 74 -11.64 -2.73 -11.39
CA SER A 74 -11.48 -2.04 -12.68
C SER A 74 -10.39 -0.98 -12.66
N ASN A 75 -10.25 -0.28 -11.54
CA ASN A 75 -9.38 0.88 -11.40
C ASN A 75 -8.52 0.77 -10.14
N ALA A 76 -7.41 1.50 -10.18
CA ALA A 76 -6.58 1.73 -9.01
C ALA A 76 -6.18 3.21 -8.92
N PHE A 77 -6.11 3.72 -7.71
CA PHE A 77 -5.57 5.04 -7.37
C PHE A 77 -4.31 4.85 -6.54
N VAL A 78 -3.19 5.36 -7.01
CA VAL A 78 -1.89 5.30 -6.32
C VAL A 78 -1.57 6.68 -5.78
N TYR A 79 -1.06 6.75 -4.56
CA TYR A 79 -0.57 8.00 -3.96
C TYR A 79 0.68 7.76 -3.15
N THR A 80 1.46 8.83 -2.99
CA THR A 80 2.75 8.78 -2.29
C THR A 80 2.86 9.86 -1.24
N THR A 81 3.71 9.60 -0.24
CA THR A 81 4.27 10.62 0.65
C THR A 81 5.80 10.55 0.63
N VAL A 82 6.46 11.68 0.83
CA VAL A 82 7.92 11.77 0.90
C VAL A 82 8.31 12.31 2.26
N HIS A 83 9.29 11.68 2.88
CA HIS A 83 9.80 12.07 4.20
C HIS A 83 11.32 12.26 4.13
N GLU A 84 11.81 13.31 4.76
CA GLU A 84 13.23 13.58 4.90
C GLU A 84 13.86 12.69 5.96
N LEU A 85 15.09 12.30 5.75
CA LEU A 85 15.91 11.45 6.62
C LEU A 85 17.20 12.20 6.98
N GLU A 86 17.79 11.90 8.11
CA GLU A 86 19.10 12.44 8.48
C GLU A 86 20.20 11.94 7.52
N ASP A 87 20.15 10.65 7.19
CA ASP A 87 21.01 10.00 6.19
C ASP A 87 20.34 8.73 5.61
N SER A 88 21.06 8.02 4.73
CA SER A 88 20.58 6.80 4.08
C SER A 88 20.40 5.62 5.03
N TYR A 89 20.84 5.69 6.26
CA TYR A 89 20.75 4.64 7.30
C TYR A 89 19.83 5.04 8.46
N ASP A 90 19.12 6.15 8.34
CA ASP A 90 18.17 6.64 9.35
C ASP A 90 16.92 5.73 9.43
N ILE A 91 17.09 4.60 10.12
CA ILE A 91 16.01 3.60 10.32
C ILE A 91 14.85 4.19 11.14
N GLU A 92 15.16 5.08 12.10
CA GLU A 92 14.14 5.74 12.93
C GLU A 92 13.30 6.70 12.09
N GLY A 93 13.93 7.55 11.28
CA GLY A 93 13.24 8.43 10.34
C GLY A 93 12.41 7.68 9.31
N MET A 94 12.93 6.58 8.75
CA MET A 94 12.13 5.69 7.88
C MET A 94 10.91 5.14 8.60
N SER A 95 11.07 4.66 9.84
CA SER A 95 9.95 4.12 10.64
C SER A 95 8.89 5.20 10.94
N GLU A 96 9.33 6.40 11.25
CA GLU A 96 8.46 7.55 11.52
C GLU A 96 7.73 7.99 10.25
N GLY A 97 8.42 8.09 9.11
CA GLY A 97 7.81 8.39 7.81
C GLY A 97 6.73 7.36 7.44
N ARG A 98 7.00 6.06 7.68
CA ARG A 98 6.00 5.01 7.46
C ARG A 98 4.76 5.19 8.33
N LYS A 99 4.91 5.58 9.60
CA LYS A 99 3.75 5.85 10.49
C LYS A 99 2.92 7.02 9.98
N LYS A 100 3.59 8.11 9.58
CA LYS A 100 2.91 9.27 8.98
C LYS A 100 2.15 8.90 7.71
N HIS A 101 2.74 8.09 6.84
CA HIS A 101 2.06 7.58 5.66
C HIS A 101 0.83 6.73 6.03
N ALA A 102 0.94 5.85 7.03
CA ALA A 102 -0.17 5.02 7.51
C ALA A 102 -1.32 5.85 8.12
N GLU A 103 -1.05 7.03 8.70
CA GLU A 103 -2.10 7.95 9.14
C GLU A 103 -2.92 8.49 7.95
N LEU A 104 -2.29 8.75 6.80
CA LEU A 104 -2.98 9.10 5.57
C LEU A 104 -3.81 7.92 5.04
N ASP A 105 -3.27 6.69 5.10
CA ASP A 105 -4.01 5.47 4.75
C ASP A 105 -5.26 5.29 5.62
N ASP A 106 -5.17 5.62 6.93
CA ASP A 106 -6.31 5.57 7.85
C ASP A 106 -7.40 6.59 7.47
N VAL A 107 -7.01 7.77 7.00
CA VAL A 107 -7.94 8.81 6.52
C VAL A 107 -8.65 8.32 5.25
N PHE A 108 -7.94 7.71 4.29
CA PHE A 108 -8.58 7.10 3.11
C PHE A 108 -9.49 5.94 3.48
N ALA A 109 -9.08 5.07 4.40
CA ALA A 109 -9.91 3.97 4.87
C ALA A 109 -11.20 4.46 5.58
N ALA A 110 -11.12 5.57 6.33
CA ALA A 110 -12.27 6.20 6.94
C ALA A 110 -13.21 6.81 5.89
N PHE A 111 -12.67 7.46 4.86
CA PHE A 111 -13.43 8.00 3.74
C PHE A 111 -14.19 6.90 2.97
N LEU A 112 -13.57 5.74 2.78
CA LEU A 112 -14.14 4.60 2.04
C LEU A 112 -15.04 3.70 2.89
N LYS A 113 -15.11 3.91 4.20
CA LYS A 113 -15.78 2.98 5.14
C LYS A 113 -17.24 2.64 4.77
N ASP A 114 -17.98 3.64 4.28
CA ASP A 114 -19.40 3.51 3.95
C ASP A 114 -19.62 3.43 2.41
N GLU A 115 -18.55 3.18 1.66
CA GLU A 115 -18.61 3.02 0.21
C GLU A 115 -19.22 1.66 -0.16
N PRO A 116 -20.37 1.63 -0.88
CA PRO A 116 -21.02 0.38 -1.23
C PRO A 116 -20.32 -0.39 -2.35
N ALA A 117 -19.53 0.29 -3.20
CA ALA A 117 -18.76 -0.37 -4.25
C ALA A 117 -17.59 -1.16 -3.67
N PRO A 118 -17.25 -2.32 -4.22
CA PRO A 118 -16.07 -3.08 -3.79
C PRO A 118 -14.81 -2.22 -3.89
N HIS A 119 -14.02 -2.20 -2.82
CA HIS A 119 -12.74 -1.49 -2.77
C HIS A 119 -11.78 -2.18 -1.80
N GLU A 120 -10.50 -2.00 -2.00
CA GLU A 120 -9.45 -2.50 -1.09
C GLU A 120 -8.26 -1.53 -1.09
N LEU A 121 -7.63 -1.34 0.07
CA LEU A 121 -6.45 -0.52 0.24
C LEU A 121 -5.23 -1.41 0.50
N CYS A 122 -4.20 -1.25 -0.31
CA CYS A 122 -2.84 -1.76 -0.05
C CYS A 122 -1.96 -0.62 0.44
N ASP A 123 -1.24 -0.85 1.53
CA ASP A 123 -0.39 0.14 2.16
C ASP A 123 1.12 -0.14 1.99
N ALA A 124 1.96 0.63 2.66
CA ALA A 124 3.41 0.46 2.69
C ALA A 124 3.82 -0.44 3.87
N GLY A 125 4.35 -1.62 3.56
CA GLY A 125 4.91 -2.54 4.56
C GLY A 125 3.90 -3.52 5.15
N GLY A 126 4.19 -4.08 6.30
CA GLY A 126 3.33 -5.11 6.92
C GLY A 126 2.14 -4.51 7.66
N CYS A 127 1.04 -5.27 7.73
CA CYS A 127 -0.16 -4.89 8.47
C CYS A 127 0.14 -4.53 9.92
N SER A 128 -0.35 -3.37 10.36
CA SER A 128 -0.13 -2.79 11.69
C SER A 128 -1.40 -2.73 12.56
N ILE A 129 -2.52 -3.33 12.14
CA ILE A 129 -3.82 -3.28 12.86
C ILE A 129 -3.74 -3.92 14.26
N CYS A 130 -2.92 -4.96 14.43
CA CYS A 130 -2.76 -5.66 15.71
C CYS A 130 -1.35 -5.48 16.25
N LYS A 131 -1.19 -5.28 17.56
CA LYS A 131 0.12 -5.33 18.24
C LYS A 131 0.87 -6.64 17.97
N LYS A 132 0.14 -7.76 17.90
CA LYS A 132 0.64 -9.09 17.53
C LYS A 132 -0.40 -9.78 16.65
N CYS A 133 0.00 -10.21 15.45
CA CYS A 133 -0.85 -10.97 14.55
C CYS A 133 -1.16 -12.36 15.12
N THR A 134 -2.32 -12.90 14.74
CA THR A 134 -2.72 -14.27 15.11
C THR A 134 -2.13 -15.34 14.20
N TYR A 135 -1.46 -14.95 13.13
CA TYR A 135 -0.82 -15.89 12.19
C TYR A 135 0.30 -16.69 12.89
N PRO A 136 0.42 -18.01 12.64
CA PRO A 136 -0.51 -18.87 11.86
C PRO A 136 -1.60 -19.52 12.73
N ASP A 137 -1.60 -19.31 14.04
CA ASP A 137 -2.28 -20.15 15.03
C ASP A 137 -3.80 -19.96 15.06
N ALA A 138 -4.30 -18.79 14.62
CA ALA A 138 -5.73 -18.47 14.57
C ALA A 138 -6.05 -17.51 13.41
N PRO A 139 -7.31 -17.48 12.91
CA PRO A 139 -7.75 -16.56 11.87
C PRO A 139 -7.46 -15.09 12.19
N CYS A 140 -7.36 -14.25 11.15
CA CYS A 140 -7.24 -12.81 11.33
C CYS A 140 -8.42 -12.27 12.15
N ARG A 141 -8.12 -11.43 13.17
CA ARG A 141 -9.17 -10.82 14.02
C ARG A 141 -9.98 -9.76 13.30
N PHE A 142 -9.37 -9.13 12.30
CA PHE A 142 -9.91 -7.97 11.59
C PHE A 142 -9.68 -8.11 10.08
N PRO A 143 -10.27 -9.17 9.43
CA PRO A 143 -10.02 -9.43 8.01
C PRO A 143 -10.40 -8.23 7.13
N ASP A 144 -11.50 -7.54 7.45
CA ASP A 144 -11.98 -6.37 6.70
C ASP A 144 -11.11 -5.11 6.86
N LYS A 145 -10.21 -5.11 7.84
CA LYS A 145 -9.26 -4.00 8.08
C LYS A 145 -7.83 -4.36 7.72
N MET A 146 -7.60 -5.65 7.41
CA MET A 146 -6.26 -6.12 7.07
C MET A 146 -5.76 -5.43 5.80
N ARG A 147 -4.56 -4.86 5.85
CA ARG A 147 -3.92 -4.23 4.70
C ARG A 147 -2.70 -5.02 4.29
N ARG A 148 -2.59 -5.30 2.99
CA ARG A 148 -1.42 -5.92 2.37
C ARG A 148 -0.52 -4.83 1.83
N SER A 149 0.79 -5.07 1.80
CA SER A 149 1.66 -4.22 1.00
C SER A 149 1.57 -4.59 -0.48
N MET A 150 1.81 -3.64 -1.37
CA MET A 150 1.85 -3.91 -2.81
C MET A 150 2.86 -5.01 -3.15
N GLU A 151 4.03 -5.01 -2.54
CA GLU A 151 5.06 -6.03 -2.75
C GLU A 151 4.61 -7.41 -2.28
N SER A 152 3.83 -7.49 -1.18
CA SER A 152 3.30 -8.76 -0.69
C SER A 152 2.28 -9.38 -1.65
N THR A 153 1.68 -8.58 -2.52
CA THR A 153 0.80 -9.02 -3.60
C THR A 153 1.54 -9.30 -4.90
N GLY A 154 2.83 -8.97 -4.97
CA GLY A 154 3.68 -9.15 -6.14
C GLY A 154 3.72 -7.95 -7.08
N ILE A 155 3.30 -6.77 -6.66
CA ILE A 155 3.40 -5.56 -7.48
C ILE A 155 4.82 -5.02 -7.43
N ASN A 156 5.41 -4.81 -8.59
CA ASN A 156 6.69 -4.14 -8.74
C ASN A 156 6.49 -2.62 -8.68
N VAL A 157 6.68 -2.03 -7.50
CA VAL A 157 6.41 -0.61 -7.23
C VAL A 157 7.30 0.32 -8.08
N MET A 158 8.54 -0.08 -8.38
CA MET A 158 9.41 0.70 -9.27
C MET A 158 8.89 0.72 -10.71
N SER A 159 8.36 -0.38 -11.22
CA SER A 159 7.71 -0.41 -12.53
C SER A 159 6.40 0.35 -12.53
N LEU A 160 5.62 0.24 -11.45
CA LEU A 160 4.38 0.98 -11.24
C LEU A 160 4.62 2.50 -11.28
N SER A 161 5.64 2.98 -10.58
CA SER A 161 5.97 4.41 -10.54
C SER A 161 6.30 4.96 -11.94
N LYS A 162 7.01 4.18 -12.77
CA LYS A 162 7.31 4.56 -14.16
C LYS A 162 6.06 4.61 -15.04
N ILE A 163 5.12 3.68 -14.86
CA ILE A 163 3.86 3.66 -15.65
C ILE A 163 3.02 4.90 -15.34
N LEU A 164 3.01 5.33 -14.07
CA LEU A 164 2.24 6.48 -13.60
C LEU A 164 2.97 7.83 -13.70
N ASP A 165 4.23 7.83 -14.16
CA ASP A 165 5.10 9.02 -14.14
C ASP A 165 5.25 9.64 -12.74
N ILE A 166 5.35 8.78 -11.72
CA ILE A 166 5.57 9.12 -10.31
C ILE A 166 7.04 8.88 -9.95
N HIS A 167 7.65 9.78 -9.21
CA HIS A 167 9.03 9.62 -8.78
C HIS A 167 9.16 8.57 -7.67
N TYR A 168 9.92 7.50 -7.92
CA TYR A 168 10.26 6.50 -6.92
C TYR A 168 11.30 7.00 -5.92
N ILE A 169 12.25 7.84 -6.39
CA ILE A 169 13.30 8.48 -5.60
C ILE A 169 13.12 9.99 -5.70
N ASN A 170 12.98 10.66 -4.55
CA ASN A 170 12.64 12.09 -4.43
C ASN A 170 13.78 12.92 -3.82
N GLY A 171 15.02 12.55 -4.09
CA GLY A 171 16.20 13.27 -3.64
C GLY A 171 17.08 12.49 -2.66
N VAL A 172 18.19 13.09 -2.30
CA VAL A 172 19.13 12.53 -1.33
C VAL A 172 18.51 12.58 0.07
N ASN A 173 18.71 11.52 0.86
CA ASN A 173 18.18 11.42 2.22
C ASN A 173 16.66 11.61 2.29
N THR A 174 15.92 10.92 1.39
CA THR A 174 14.47 10.85 1.44
C THR A 174 14.00 9.42 1.35
N VAL A 175 12.82 9.14 1.91
CA VAL A 175 12.07 7.90 1.70
C VAL A 175 10.70 8.22 1.12
N THR A 176 10.29 7.46 0.11
CA THR A 176 8.97 7.57 -0.52
C THR A 176 8.14 6.33 -0.17
N TYR A 177 6.97 6.54 0.38
CA TYR A 177 5.99 5.49 0.63
C TYR A 177 4.86 5.57 -0.38
N PHE A 178 4.39 4.41 -0.81
CA PHE A 178 3.35 4.23 -1.80
C PHE A 178 2.18 3.46 -1.19
N SER A 179 0.98 3.91 -1.44
CA SER A 179 -0.26 3.16 -1.20
C SER A 179 -1.13 3.13 -2.44
N MET A 180 -2.03 2.15 -2.50
CA MET A 180 -2.92 1.93 -3.64
C MET A 180 -4.32 1.60 -3.14
N ILE A 181 -5.33 2.24 -3.73
CA ILE A 181 -6.75 1.94 -3.53
C ILE A 181 -7.27 1.33 -4.82
N TYR A 182 -7.80 0.11 -4.72
CA TYR A 182 -8.52 -0.60 -5.79
C TYR A 182 -10.02 -0.32 -5.70
N PHE A 183 -10.70 -0.22 -6.86
CA PHE A 183 -12.15 -0.02 -6.93
C PHE A 183 -12.73 -0.33 -8.32
#